data_83e968611d29f65e96c6cf1923239590
#
_entry.id   83e968611d29f65e96c6cf1923239590
#
_cell.length_a   1.000
_cell.length_b   1.000
_cell.length_c   1.000
_cell.angle_alpha   90.00
_cell.angle_beta   90.00
_cell.angle_gamma   90.00
#
_symmetry.space_group_name_H-M   'P 1'
#
loop_
_entity.id
_entity.type
_entity.pdbx_description
1 polymer ?
#
loop_
_entity_poly.entity_id
_entity_poly.type
_entity_poly.pdbx_seq_one_letter_code
_entity_poly.pdbx_strand_id
1 'polypeptide(L)'
;MTLETYPYVHHIVSNIKGNLRKHIGVKQIVKALFPGGTITGCPKVRCMEIINELEQMPREAYTGSVGYVSQNGKMDFNILIRSFIHQGDKLTFRAGAGIVFDSDPLRELAETRHKAQGLIKVFEK
;
A
#
# COMPACT_ATOMS: atom_id res chain seq x y z
N MET A 1 9.44 9.07 -14.76
CA MET A 1 9.68 7.74 -14.19
C MET A 1 11.13 7.68 -13.78
N THR A 2 11.42 7.39 -12.53
CA THR A 2 12.78 7.38 -11.97
C THR A 2 12.99 6.04 -11.29
N LEU A 3 14.17 5.44 -11.45
CA LEU A 3 14.56 4.25 -10.71
C LEU A 3 15.29 4.69 -9.44
N GLU A 4 14.72 4.36 -8.30
CA GLU A 4 15.34 4.55 -6.99
C GLU A 4 15.91 3.22 -6.50
N THR A 5 17.20 3.20 -6.18
CA THR A 5 17.91 1.99 -5.76
C THR A 5 18.24 2.08 -4.27
N TYR A 6 17.77 1.10 -3.53
CA TYR A 6 18.07 0.89 -2.11
C TYR A 6 18.85 -0.42 -1.93
N PRO A 7 19.50 -0.68 -0.79
CA PRO A 7 20.34 -1.86 -0.59
C PRO A 7 19.69 -3.20 -0.90
N TYR A 8 18.37 -3.31 -0.76
CA TYR A 8 17.64 -4.57 -0.92
C TYR A 8 16.51 -4.53 -1.94
N VAL A 9 16.28 -3.38 -2.57
CA VAL A 9 15.11 -3.20 -3.45
C VAL A 9 15.31 -2.05 -4.42
N HIS A 10 14.77 -2.21 -5.63
CA HIS A 10 14.64 -1.15 -6.62
C HIS A 10 13.18 -0.71 -6.71
N HIS A 11 12.95 0.59 -6.75
CA HIS A 11 11.62 1.17 -6.93
C HIS A 11 11.56 1.96 -8.23
N ILE A 12 10.53 1.70 -9.01
CA ILE A 12 10.18 2.56 -10.14
C ILE A 12 9.19 3.59 -9.62
N VAL A 13 9.62 4.85 -9.61
CA VAL A 13 8.84 5.96 -9.05
C VAL A 13 8.33 6.88 -10.16
N SER A 14 7.05 7.21 -10.10
CA SER A 14 6.43 8.24 -10.93
C SER A 14 5.83 9.31 -10.03
N ASN A 15 6.35 10.52 -10.16
CA ASN A 15 5.84 11.67 -9.42
C ASN A 15 4.78 12.39 -10.26
N ILE A 16 3.58 12.52 -9.73
CA ILE A 16 2.47 13.22 -10.36
C ILE A 16 2.19 14.48 -9.54
N LYS A 17 2.20 15.63 -10.21
CA LYS A 17 1.91 16.93 -9.61
C LYS A 17 0.64 17.52 -10.22
N GLY A 18 -0.13 18.21 -9.43
CA GLY A 18 -1.34 18.89 -9.89
C GLY A 18 -1.75 20.02 -8.96
N ASN A 19 -2.66 20.86 -9.42
CA ASN A 19 -3.24 21.93 -8.64
C ASN A 19 -4.63 21.52 -8.17
N LEU A 20 -4.90 21.66 -6.88
CA LEU A 20 -6.23 21.42 -6.32
C LEU A 20 -7.20 22.52 -6.81
N ARG A 21 -8.41 22.11 -7.13
CA ARG A 21 -9.50 23.05 -7.38
C ARG A 21 -9.83 23.81 -6.08
N LYS A 22 -10.32 25.04 -6.24
CA LYS A 22 -10.79 25.83 -5.08
C LYS A 22 -11.88 25.07 -4.32
N HIS A 23 -11.93 25.27 -3.01
CA HIS A 23 -12.93 24.68 -2.10
C HIS A 23 -12.88 23.16 -1.93
N ILE A 24 -11.77 22.50 -2.29
CA ILE A 24 -11.56 21.08 -2.00
C ILE A 24 -10.93 20.93 -0.62
N GLY A 25 -11.64 20.26 0.28
CA GLY A 25 -11.16 19.95 1.62
C GLY A 25 -10.48 18.58 1.72
N VAL A 26 -9.82 18.32 2.85
CA VAL A 26 -9.08 17.08 3.14
C VAL A 26 -9.93 15.82 2.90
N LYS A 27 -11.19 15.80 3.34
CA LYS A 27 -12.11 14.67 3.17
C LYS A 27 -12.30 14.31 1.69
N GLN A 28 -12.43 15.31 0.83
CA GLN A 28 -12.61 15.10 -0.61
C GLN A 28 -11.33 14.59 -1.26
N ILE A 29 -10.17 15.09 -0.83
CA ILE A 29 -8.86 14.63 -1.30
C ILE A 29 -8.68 13.14 -0.94
N VAL A 30 -8.87 12.78 0.33
CA VAL A 30 -8.74 11.40 0.79
C VAL A 30 -9.72 10.49 0.05
N LYS A 31 -10.99 10.89 -0.08
CA LYS A 31 -12.01 10.10 -0.81
C LYS A 31 -11.63 9.84 -2.27
N ALA A 32 -10.99 10.81 -2.93
CA ALA A 32 -10.59 10.68 -4.33
C ALA A 32 -9.34 9.78 -4.51
N LEU A 33 -8.37 9.89 -3.62
CA LEU A 33 -7.08 9.25 -3.76
C LEU A 33 -7.00 7.88 -3.08
N PHE A 34 -7.72 7.69 -1.98
CA PHE A 34 -7.69 6.47 -1.17
C PHE A 34 -8.84 5.50 -1.56
N PRO A 35 -8.58 4.18 -1.52
CA PRO A 35 -7.27 3.55 -1.50
C PRO A 35 -6.50 3.74 -2.81
N GLY A 36 -5.17 3.67 -2.75
CA GLY A 36 -4.31 3.84 -3.91
C GLY A 36 -4.56 2.78 -5.00
N GLY A 37 -4.67 3.19 -6.26
CA GLY A 37 -4.93 2.28 -7.37
C GLY A 37 -3.84 1.24 -7.59
N THR A 38 -2.59 1.53 -7.24
CA THR A 38 -1.48 0.56 -7.27
C THR A 38 -1.63 -0.58 -6.25
N ILE A 39 -2.49 -0.38 -5.23
CA ILE A 39 -2.73 -1.34 -4.17
C ILE A 39 -3.98 -2.18 -4.46
N THR A 40 -5.02 -1.55 -5.00
CA THR A 40 -6.30 -2.22 -5.25
C THR A 40 -6.47 -2.66 -6.69
N GLY A 41 -5.80 -2.00 -7.63
CA GLY A 41 -6.01 -2.19 -9.07
C GLY A 41 -7.01 -1.21 -9.67
N CYS A 42 -7.20 -1.31 -10.97
CA CYS A 42 -8.14 -0.50 -11.74
C CYS A 42 -8.96 -1.39 -12.69
N PRO A 43 -10.28 -1.14 -12.82
CA PRO A 43 -11.11 -0.11 -12.16
C PRO A 43 -11.24 -0.33 -10.64
N LYS A 44 -11.02 0.71 -9.85
CA LYS A 44 -10.86 0.64 -8.39
C LYS A 44 -11.99 -0.11 -7.68
N VAL A 45 -13.24 0.24 -7.96
CA VAL A 45 -14.40 -0.33 -7.27
C VAL A 45 -14.47 -1.84 -7.55
N ARG A 46 -14.37 -2.26 -8.82
CA ARG A 46 -14.44 -3.67 -9.18
C ARG A 46 -13.29 -4.49 -8.59
N CYS A 47 -12.09 -3.93 -8.58
CA CYS A 47 -10.94 -4.61 -7.94
C CYS A 47 -11.13 -4.76 -6.43
N MET A 48 -11.71 -3.77 -5.75
CA MET A 48 -12.03 -3.87 -4.33
C MET A 48 -13.11 -4.95 -4.04
N GLU A 49 -14.12 -5.08 -4.91
CA GLU A 49 -15.11 -6.15 -4.82
C GLU A 49 -14.44 -7.53 -4.94
N ILE A 50 -13.60 -7.72 -5.97
CA ILE A 50 -12.86 -8.97 -6.18
C ILE A 50 -11.95 -9.30 -4.97
N ILE A 51 -11.25 -8.31 -4.45
CA ILE A 51 -10.42 -8.50 -3.26
C ILE A 51 -11.26 -8.96 -2.08
N ASN A 52 -12.42 -8.34 -1.86
CA ASN A 52 -13.32 -8.71 -0.78
C ASN A 52 -13.94 -10.11 -0.98
N GLU A 53 -14.19 -10.52 -2.21
CA GLU A 53 -14.67 -11.86 -2.54
C GLU A 53 -13.61 -12.95 -2.29
N LEU A 54 -12.34 -12.66 -2.59
CA LEU A 54 -11.25 -13.63 -2.53
C LEU A 54 -10.53 -13.67 -1.18
N GLU A 55 -10.36 -12.53 -0.52
CA GLU A 55 -9.73 -12.46 0.79
C GLU A 55 -10.76 -12.74 1.89
N GLN A 56 -10.62 -13.86 2.57
CA GLN A 56 -11.54 -14.28 3.64
C GLN A 56 -11.36 -13.49 4.95
N MET A 57 -10.34 -12.66 5.03
CA MET A 57 -9.99 -11.88 6.22
C MET A 57 -9.87 -10.40 5.88
N PRO A 58 -10.39 -9.50 6.73
CA PRO A 58 -10.25 -8.06 6.52
C PRO A 58 -8.78 -7.67 6.53
N ARG A 59 -8.41 -6.72 5.69
CA ARG A 59 -7.02 -6.20 5.62
C ARG A 59 -6.62 -5.36 6.81
N GLU A 60 -7.60 -4.84 7.54
CA GLU A 60 -7.41 -3.91 8.67
C GLU A 60 -6.53 -2.72 8.27
N ALA A 61 -5.43 -2.48 8.98
CA ALA A 61 -4.51 -1.41 8.64
C ALA A 61 -3.65 -1.69 7.40
N TYR A 62 -3.48 -2.96 7.00
CA TYR A 62 -2.69 -3.31 5.82
C TYR A 62 -3.29 -2.70 4.56
N THR A 63 -2.48 -2.04 3.75
CA THR A 63 -2.87 -1.25 2.58
C THR A 63 -3.72 -0.02 2.89
N GLY A 64 -3.92 0.27 4.17
CA GLY A 64 -4.48 1.51 4.65
C GLY A 64 -3.52 2.68 4.48
N SER A 65 -3.78 3.75 5.17
CA SER A 65 -2.95 4.95 5.14
C SER A 65 -2.83 5.56 6.52
N VAL A 66 -1.64 6.03 6.86
CA VAL A 66 -1.40 6.87 8.03
C VAL A 66 -0.73 8.16 7.59
N GLY A 67 -1.04 9.25 8.25
CA GLY A 67 -0.46 10.53 7.90
C GLY A 67 -0.89 11.62 8.85
N TYR A 68 -0.60 12.86 8.46
CA TYR A 68 -0.98 14.02 9.24
C TYR A 68 -1.57 15.12 8.36
N VAL A 69 -2.36 15.95 8.99
CA VAL A 69 -2.87 17.20 8.43
C VAL A 69 -2.54 18.29 9.44
N SER A 70 -1.72 19.24 9.04
CA SER A 70 -1.33 20.36 9.89
C SER A 70 -2.33 21.51 9.80
N GLN A 71 -2.26 22.43 10.77
CA GLN A 71 -3.17 23.60 10.83
C GLN A 71 -3.08 24.51 9.60
N ASN A 72 -1.91 24.57 8.97
CA ASN A 72 -1.72 25.36 7.75
C ASN A 72 -2.16 24.62 6.46
N GLY A 73 -2.83 23.47 6.58
CA GLY A 73 -3.36 22.69 5.45
C GLY A 73 -2.34 21.79 4.76
N LYS A 74 -1.08 21.77 5.18
CA LYS A 74 -0.11 20.77 4.68
C LYS A 74 -0.51 19.39 5.18
N MET A 75 -0.38 18.40 4.32
CA MET A 75 -0.70 17.02 4.67
C MET A 75 0.29 16.07 3.99
N ASP A 76 0.54 14.95 4.65
CA ASP A 76 1.34 13.87 4.13
C ASP A 76 0.76 12.54 4.60
N PHE A 77 0.64 11.59 3.68
CA PHE A 77 0.06 10.27 3.92
C PHE A 77 0.92 9.22 3.23
N ASN A 78 1.20 8.15 3.95
CA ASN A 78 1.82 6.97 3.37
C ASN A 78 0.80 5.85 3.12
N ILE A 79 1.26 4.79 2.47
CA ILE A 79 0.53 3.52 2.39
C ILE A 79 1.10 2.58 3.44
N LEU A 80 0.23 1.94 4.23
CA LEU A 80 0.63 0.99 5.27
C LEU A 80 0.95 -0.38 4.64
N ILE A 81 2.14 -0.47 4.07
CA ILE A 81 2.80 -1.69 3.61
C ILE A 81 4.15 -1.82 4.31
N ARG A 82 4.70 -3.03 4.37
CA ARG A 82 6.00 -3.29 5.04
C ARG A 82 6.04 -2.77 6.48
N SER A 83 4.90 -2.84 7.15
CA SER A 83 4.69 -2.32 8.50
C SER A 83 4.28 -3.43 9.43
N PHE A 84 4.70 -3.32 10.69
CA PHE A 84 4.22 -4.17 11.77
C PHE A 84 3.11 -3.48 12.52
N ILE A 85 2.14 -4.26 12.98
CA ILE A 85 1.10 -3.83 13.90
C ILE A 85 1.37 -4.56 15.22
N HIS A 86 1.65 -3.79 16.26
CA HIS A 86 1.85 -4.30 17.61
C HIS A 86 0.61 -4.03 18.45
N GLN A 87 0.01 -5.09 18.97
CA GLN A 87 -1.17 -5.01 19.82
C GLN A 87 -1.09 -6.03 20.97
N GLY A 88 -0.90 -5.53 22.17
CA GLY A 88 -0.63 -6.40 23.33
C GLY A 88 0.63 -7.23 23.10
N ASP A 89 0.51 -8.54 23.20
CA ASP A 89 1.63 -9.49 23.02
C ASP A 89 1.79 -9.97 21.57
N LYS A 90 0.97 -9.44 20.68
CA LYS A 90 0.96 -9.87 19.26
C LYS A 90 1.62 -8.83 18.37
N LEU A 91 2.48 -9.32 17.51
CA LEU A 91 3.04 -8.56 16.41
C LEU A 91 2.57 -9.19 15.10
N THR A 92 1.87 -8.43 14.30
CA THR A 92 1.33 -8.91 13.02
C THR A 92 1.87 -8.07 11.86
N PHE A 93 2.02 -8.69 10.71
CA PHE A 93 2.29 -8.01 9.45
C PHE A 93 1.63 -8.77 8.30
N ARG A 94 1.47 -8.09 7.19
CA ARG A 94 0.96 -8.68 5.95
C ARG A 94 1.86 -8.31 4.78
N ALA A 95 1.92 -9.21 3.82
CA ALA A 95 2.61 -9.02 2.55
C ALA A 95 1.74 -9.54 1.41
N GLY A 96 1.94 -9.01 0.21
CA GLY A 96 1.22 -9.42 -0.97
C GLY A 96 1.92 -8.95 -2.24
N ALA A 97 1.52 -9.50 -3.37
CA ALA A 97 1.98 -9.13 -4.70
C ALA A 97 0.84 -8.46 -5.50
N GLY A 98 1.21 -7.72 -6.52
CA GLY A 98 0.24 -7.14 -7.45
C GLY A 98 -0.07 -8.15 -8.56
N ILE A 99 -1.32 -8.53 -8.68
CA ILE A 99 -1.76 -9.50 -9.68
C ILE A 99 -2.27 -8.77 -10.93
N VAL A 100 -1.75 -9.12 -12.08
CA VAL A 100 -2.16 -8.64 -13.39
C VAL A 100 -2.46 -9.81 -14.32
N PHE A 101 -2.98 -9.53 -15.52
CA PHE A 101 -3.39 -10.57 -16.48
C PHE A 101 -2.28 -11.57 -16.82
N ASP A 102 -1.05 -11.09 -16.96
CA ASP A 102 0.10 -11.93 -17.31
C ASP A 102 0.86 -12.47 -16.08
N SER A 103 0.33 -12.33 -14.88
CA SER A 103 0.95 -12.83 -13.66
C SER A 103 1.00 -14.35 -13.62
N ASP A 104 2.18 -14.89 -13.33
CA ASP A 104 2.37 -16.30 -13.02
C ASP A 104 2.16 -16.52 -11.51
N PRO A 105 1.22 -17.40 -11.10
CA PRO A 105 0.87 -17.58 -9.69
C PRO A 105 2.05 -17.98 -8.79
N LEU A 106 2.98 -18.78 -9.30
CA LEU A 106 4.15 -19.23 -8.51
C LEU A 106 5.15 -18.11 -8.32
N ARG A 107 5.34 -17.27 -9.33
CA ARG A 107 6.21 -16.08 -9.23
C ARG A 107 5.65 -15.06 -8.26
N GLU A 108 4.34 -14.79 -8.31
CA GLU A 108 3.67 -13.86 -7.40
C GLU A 108 3.73 -14.36 -5.94
N LEU A 109 3.55 -15.67 -5.74
CA LEU A 109 3.74 -16.28 -4.44
C LEU A 109 5.19 -16.14 -3.93
N ALA A 110 6.18 -16.36 -4.79
CA ALA A 110 7.59 -16.17 -4.45
C ALA A 110 7.87 -14.70 -4.10
N GLU A 111 7.34 -13.74 -4.86
CA GLU A 111 7.47 -12.30 -4.57
C GLU A 111 6.87 -11.95 -3.21
N THR A 112 5.67 -12.46 -2.90
CA THR A 112 5.02 -12.27 -1.60
C THR A 112 5.91 -12.77 -0.45
N ARG A 113 6.50 -13.96 -0.61
CA ARG A 113 7.43 -14.54 0.38
C ARG A 113 8.70 -13.71 0.53
N HIS A 114 9.30 -13.23 -0.54
CA HIS A 114 10.47 -12.34 -0.48
C HIS A 114 10.17 -11.03 0.25
N LYS A 115 9.00 -10.43 -0.01
CA LYS A 115 8.54 -9.24 0.72
C LYS A 115 8.36 -9.51 2.21
N ALA A 116 7.84 -10.67 2.58
CA ALA A 116 7.70 -11.10 3.98
C ALA A 116 9.06 -11.34 4.65
N GLN A 117 10.00 -11.99 3.97
CA GLN A 117 11.34 -12.24 4.49
C GLN A 117 12.08 -10.96 4.88
N GLY A 118 11.92 -9.87 4.10
CA GLY A 118 12.50 -8.58 4.44
C GLY A 118 12.03 -8.03 5.79
N LEU A 119 10.80 -8.37 6.19
CA LEU A 119 10.27 -8.01 7.51
C LEU A 119 10.77 -8.97 8.60
N ILE A 120 10.78 -10.26 8.34
CA ILE A 120 11.19 -11.31 9.28
C ILE A 120 12.66 -11.15 9.69
N LYS A 121 13.53 -10.76 8.78
CA LYS A 121 14.96 -10.52 9.05
C LYS A 121 15.25 -9.52 10.17
N VAL A 122 14.31 -8.65 10.51
CA VAL A 122 14.45 -7.74 11.66
C VAL A 122 14.58 -8.50 12.99
N PHE A 123 14.08 -9.75 13.05
CA PHE A 123 14.08 -10.60 14.24
C PHE A 123 15.16 -11.70 14.19
N GLU A 124 15.79 -11.88 13.06
CA GLU A 124 16.93 -12.80 12.91
C GLU A 124 18.20 -12.08 13.39
N LYS A 125 18.79 -12.56 14.48
CA LYS A 125 20.08 -12.09 15.00
C LYS A 125 21.22 -12.80 14.31
#